data_f3b2bcfd46b9877aa476a6856fedd66d
#
_entry.id   f3b2bcfd46b9877aa476a6856fedd66d
#
_cell.length_a   1.000
_cell.length_b   1.000
_cell.length_c   1.000
_cell.angle_alpha   90.00
_cell.angle_beta   90.00
_cell.angle_gamma   90.00
#
_symmetry.space_group_name_H-M   'P 1'
#
loop_
_entity.id
_entity.type
_entity.pdbx_description
1 polymer ?
#
loop_
_entity_poly.entity_id
_entity_poly.type
_entity_poly.pdbx_seq_one_letter_code
_entity_poly.pdbx_strand_id
1 'polypeptide(L)'
;MYALFDDAGKFHAGRVMSEAEASLQVELDSGKRVKVKAANVLLRFDKPAPAALLAQAQAIAADIDPTLVWEVAPEDEFGFDDIAREYFSAQADAPQRAATLFRLFETPHYFHRRGKGRFRKAPEDVLKQALVAIERKAQQAAQIDAWAVELAGGGCPAPIRDQLYKILFKPDKNGPEYKAVVEAAKRSHKAPLELLKAAGAISSPYQFHWKRFLFEFFPKGTAFPPLAAPAIKDELPLSPVQAFSIDDSSTTEIDDALSVQGLGSDTVTFGVHIATVCHTFTIALGQDDGGDLGQQLF
;
A
#
# COMPACT_ATOMS: atom_id res chain seq x y z
N MET A 1 -47.32 -14.41 -14.61
CA MET A 1 -46.32 -13.43 -15.07
C MET A 1 -45.39 -13.07 -13.92
N TYR A 2 -44.10 -13.02 -14.18
CA TYR A 2 -43.03 -12.68 -13.23
C TYR A 2 -42.29 -11.45 -13.75
N ALA A 3 -41.54 -10.79 -12.84
CA ALA A 3 -40.72 -9.66 -13.18
C ALA A 3 -39.30 -9.80 -12.53
N LEU A 4 -38.26 -9.52 -13.32
CA LEU A 4 -36.89 -9.31 -12.88
C LEU A 4 -36.67 -7.78 -12.76
N PHE A 5 -36.15 -7.32 -11.64
CA PHE A 5 -35.94 -5.91 -11.38
C PHE A 5 -34.66 -5.64 -10.60
N ASP A 6 -34.18 -4.42 -10.69
CA ASP A 6 -33.02 -3.93 -9.94
C ASP A 6 -33.49 -3.21 -8.66
N ASP A 7 -32.97 -3.63 -7.50
CA ASP A 7 -33.11 -2.95 -6.23
C ASP A 7 -31.71 -2.61 -5.67
N ALA A 8 -31.33 -1.35 -5.80
CA ALA A 8 -30.04 -0.82 -5.35
C ALA A 8 -28.82 -1.63 -5.85
N GLY A 9 -28.85 -2.09 -7.10
CA GLY A 9 -27.76 -2.86 -7.71
C GLY A 9 -27.81 -4.36 -7.46
N LYS A 10 -28.91 -4.86 -6.87
CA LYS A 10 -29.19 -6.28 -6.71
C LYS A 10 -30.37 -6.69 -7.57
N PHE A 11 -30.21 -7.80 -8.28
CA PHE A 11 -31.28 -8.36 -9.08
C PHE A 11 -32.20 -9.24 -8.23
N HIS A 12 -33.50 -8.97 -8.34
CA HIS A 12 -34.54 -9.75 -7.71
C HIS A 12 -35.56 -10.16 -8.74
N ALA A 13 -36.14 -11.33 -8.57
CA ALA A 13 -37.23 -11.80 -9.38
C ALA A 13 -38.40 -12.22 -8.49
N GLY A 14 -39.62 -12.02 -8.95
CA GLY A 14 -40.82 -12.37 -8.19
C GLY A 14 -42.08 -12.35 -9.01
N ARG A 15 -43.17 -12.78 -8.38
CA ARG A 15 -44.52 -12.83 -8.99
C ARG A 15 -45.16 -11.44 -8.99
N VAL A 16 -45.61 -10.99 -10.13
CA VAL A 16 -46.39 -9.73 -10.22
C VAL A 16 -47.79 -9.97 -9.66
N MET A 17 -48.12 -9.26 -8.59
CA MET A 17 -49.40 -9.33 -7.90
C MET A 17 -50.40 -8.29 -8.44
N SER A 18 -49.91 -7.08 -8.66
CA SER A 18 -50.66 -6.01 -9.28
C SER A 18 -49.73 -5.04 -10.00
N GLU A 19 -50.25 -4.37 -10.99
CA GLU A 19 -49.54 -3.39 -11.79
C GLU A 19 -50.35 -2.09 -11.86
N ALA A 20 -49.64 -0.97 -11.67
CA ALA A 20 -50.13 0.37 -11.91
C ALA A 20 -49.14 1.06 -12.86
N GLU A 21 -49.53 2.18 -13.44
CA GLU A 21 -48.76 2.89 -14.46
C GLU A 21 -47.28 3.17 -14.05
N ALA A 22 -47.07 3.57 -12.79
CA ALA A 22 -45.73 3.95 -12.29
C ALA A 22 -45.05 2.87 -11.44
N SER A 23 -45.73 1.79 -11.06
CA SER A 23 -45.17 0.78 -10.13
C SER A 23 -45.91 -0.56 -10.19
N LEU A 24 -45.15 -1.62 -9.83
CA LEU A 24 -45.65 -2.97 -9.67
C LEU A 24 -45.56 -3.40 -8.21
N GLN A 25 -46.55 -4.21 -7.75
CA GLN A 25 -46.39 -5.00 -6.53
C GLN A 25 -45.85 -6.39 -6.88
N VAL A 26 -44.68 -6.75 -6.35
CA VAL A 26 -44.07 -8.00 -6.63
C VAL A 26 -43.92 -8.81 -5.35
N GLU A 27 -44.28 -10.08 -5.35
CA GLU A 27 -44.11 -11.02 -4.26
C GLU A 27 -42.86 -11.84 -4.55
N LEU A 28 -41.84 -11.75 -3.63
CA LEU A 28 -40.64 -12.52 -3.71
C LEU A 28 -40.85 -13.97 -3.21
N ASP A 29 -39.95 -14.88 -3.51
CA ASP A 29 -40.01 -16.29 -3.06
C ASP A 29 -40.04 -16.42 -1.53
N SER A 30 -39.55 -15.42 -0.78
CA SER A 30 -39.67 -15.32 0.68
C SER A 30 -41.08 -14.97 1.18
N GLY A 31 -42.04 -14.73 0.31
CA GLY A 31 -43.38 -14.24 0.62
C GLY A 31 -43.44 -12.72 0.89
N LYS A 32 -42.32 -12.04 0.88
CA LYS A 32 -42.25 -10.58 1.08
C LYS A 32 -42.80 -9.88 -0.16
N ARG A 33 -43.70 -8.91 0.04
CA ARG A 33 -44.23 -8.03 -1.01
C ARG A 33 -43.42 -6.73 -1.05
N VAL A 34 -42.96 -6.38 -2.23
CA VAL A 34 -42.22 -5.15 -2.50
C VAL A 34 -42.87 -4.33 -3.57
N LYS A 35 -42.87 -3.00 -3.41
CA LYS A 35 -43.34 -2.06 -4.43
C LYS A 35 -42.15 -1.66 -5.29
N VAL A 36 -42.17 -2.00 -6.57
CA VAL A 36 -41.11 -1.76 -7.54
C VAL A 36 -41.55 -0.66 -8.49
N LYS A 37 -40.71 0.34 -8.74
CA LYS A 37 -40.97 1.33 -9.78
C LYS A 37 -40.98 0.66 -11.16
N ALA A 38 -41.88 1.00 -12.03
CA ALA A 38 -41.96 0.43 -13.38
C ALA A 38 -40.62 0.59 -14.15
N ALA A 39 -39.90 1.70 -13.92
CA ALA A 39 -38.62 1.97 -14.54
C ALA A 39 -37.45 1.03 -14.06
N ASN A 40 -37.62 0.32 -12.93
CA ASN A 40 -36.67 -0.62 -12.40
C ASN A 40 -36.95 -2.06 -12.84
N VAL A 41 -38.07 -2.31 -13.51
CA VAL A 41 -38.38 -3.61 -14.08
C VAL A 41 -37.58 -3.79 -15.36
N LEU A 42 -36.73 -4.80 -15.39
CA LEU A 42 -35.76 -5.06 -16.49
C LEU A 42 -36.29 -6.10 -17.45
N LEU A 43 -36.93 -7.16 -16.92
CA LEU A 43 -37.44 -8.26 -17.73
C LEU A 43 -38.78 -8.75 -17.17
N ARG A 44 -39.75 -9.02 -18.06
CA ARG A 44 -40.99 -9.73 -17.75
C ARG A 44 -40.93 -11.09 -18.37
N PHE A 45 -41.43 -12.12 -17.65
CA PHE A 45 -41.37 -13.51 -18.11
C PHE A 45 -42.45 -14.36 -17.47
N ASP A 46 -42.75 -15.49 -18.05
CA ASP A 46 -43.73 -16.43 -17.54
C ASP A 46 -43.09 -17.73 -17.04
N LYS A 47 -41.96 -18.11 -17.61
CA LYS A 47 -41.13 -19.28 -17.24
C LYS A 47 -39.67 -18.95 -17.35
N PRO A 48 -38.82 -19.60 -16.53
CA PRO A 48 -39.11 -20.49 -15.39
C PRO A 48 -39.61 -19.72 -14.17
N ALA A 49 -39.78 -20.41 -13.02
CA ALA A 49 -40.06 -19.74 -11.72
C ALA A 49 -38.95 -18.76 -11.32
N PRO A 50 -39.21 -17.73 -10.52
CA PRO A 50 -38.23 -16.66 -10.20
C PRO A 50 -36.87 -17.16 -9.68
N ALA A 51 -36.86 -18.08 -8.71
CA ALA A 51 -35.61 -18.62 -8.18
C ALA A 51 -34.85 -19.44 -9.24
N ALA A 52 -35.56 -20.20 -10.06
CA ALA A 52 -34.96 -20.97 -11.15
C ALA A 52 -34.40 -20.06 -12.25
N LEU A 53 -35.08 -18.95 -12.57
CA LEU A 53 -34.54 -17.94 -13.50
C LEU A 53 -33.20 -17.39 -13.00
N LEU A 54 -33.13 -16.96 -11.74
CA LEU A 54 -31.91 -16.38 -11.18
C LEU A 54 -30.75 -17.37 -11.19
N ALA A 55 -31.02 -18.64 -10.80
CA ALA A 55 -29.99 -19.69 -10.78
C ALA A 55 -29.50 -20.04 -12.19
N GLN A 56 -30.43 -20.21 -13.15
CA GLN A 56 -30.07 -20.52 -14.53
C GLN A 56 -29.34 -19.36 -15.20
N ALA A 57 -29.81 -18.12 -14.97
CA ALA A 57 -29.17 -16.92 -15.51
C ALA A 57 -27.74 -16.75 -14.95
N GLN A 58 -27.51 -17.02 -13.67
CA GLN A 58 -26.17 -16.94 -13.07
C GLN A 58 -25.22 -18.01 -13.67
N ALA A 59 -25.69 -19.23 -13.88
CA ALA A 59 -24.90 -20.29 -14.50
C ALA A 59 -24.54 -19.92 -15.95
N ILE A 60 -25.52 -19.50 -16.76
CA ILE A 60 -25.31 -19.08 -18.15
C ILE A 60 -24.38 -17.84 -18.22
N ALA A 61 -24.52 -16.87 -17.30
CA ALA A 61 -23.70 -15.68 -17.28
C ALA A 61 -22.21 -15.95 -17.10
N ALA A 62 -21.87 -17.02 -16.37
CA ALA A 62 -20.48 -17.45 -16.18
C ALA A 62 -19.81 -17.86 -17.50
N ASP A 63 -20.58 -18.43 -18.43
CA ASP A 63 -20.09 -18.92 -19.73
C ASP A 63 -20.07 -17.83 -20.82
N ILE A 64 -20.67 -16.66 -20.58
CA ILE A 64 -20.63 -15.55 -21.54
C ILE A 64 -19.25 -14.88 -21.49
N ASP A 65 -18.54 -14.92 -22.63
CA ASP A 65 -17.28 -14.20 -22.79
C ASP A 65 -17.52 -12.69 -23.00
N PRO A 66 -17.12 -11.82 -22.04
CA PRO A 66 -17.34 -10.39 -22.16
C PRO A 66 -16.52 -9.75 -23.27
N THR A 67 -15.42 -10.37 -23.70
CA THR A 67 -14.60 -9.87 -24.81
C THR A 67 -15.34 -10.00 -26.13
N LEU A 68 -15.92 -11.17 -26.39
CA LEU A 68 -16.73 -11.39 -27.58
C LEU A 68 -17.96 -10.48 -27.60
N VAL A 69 -18.62 -10.32 -26.47
CA VAL A 69 -19.76 -9.38 -26.34
C VAL A 69 -19.33 -7.95 -26.64
N TRP A 70 -18.16 -7.54 -26.16
CA TRP A 70 -17.64 -6.20 -26.39
C TRP A 70 -17.29 -5.95 -27.86
N GLU A 71 -16.75 -6.94 -28.56
CA GLU A 71 -16.42 -6.87 -29.99
C GLU A 71 -17.66 -6.63 -30.85
N VAL A 72 -18.76 -7.34 -30.57
CA VAL A 72 -20.00 -7.26 -31.34
C VAL A 72 -20.94 -6.11 -30.90
N ALA A 73 -20.76 -5.60 -29.68
CA ALA A 73 -21.59 -4.54 -29.15
C ALA A 73 -21.43 -3.21 -29.94
N PRO A 74 -22.53 -2.50 -30.19
CA PRO A 74 -22.49 -1.21 -30.89
C PRO A 74 -21.76 -0.13 -30.08
N GLU A 75 -21.23 0.89 -30.77
CA GLU A 75 -20.58 2.05 -30.13
C GLU A 75 -21.58 2.91 -29.35
N ASP A 76 -22.81 2.96 -29.80
CA ASP A 76 -23.91 3.69 -29.17
C ASP A 76 -24.47 2.93 -27.95
N GLU A 77 -25.41 3.58 -27.29
CA GLU A 77 -26.11 2.99 -26.16
C GLU A 77 -27.08 1.87 -26.60
N PHE A 78 -26.96 0.70 -26.00
CA PHE A 78 -27.73 -0.50 -26.32
C PHE A 78 -28.42 -1.11 -25.11
N GLY A 79 -29.46 -1.91 -25.33
CA GLY A 79 -30.14 -2.69 -24.32
C GLY A 79 -29.51 -4.09 -24.16
N PHE A 80 -29.59 -4.67 -22.96
CA PHE A 80 -29.11 -6.04 -22.75
C PHE A 80 -29.87 -7.06 -23.64
N ASP A 81 -31.14 -6.77 -23.97
CA ASP A 81 -31.95 -7.61 -24.85
C ASP A 81 -31.44 -7.67 -26.28
N ASP A 82 -30.89 -6.56 -26.79
CA ASP A 82 -30.32 -6.50 -28.12
C ASP A 82 -29.10 -7.41 -28.21
N ILE A 83 -28.23 -7.34 -27.19
CA ILE A 83 -27.06 -8.23 -27.08
C ILE A 83 -27.45 -9.69 -26.87
N ALA A 84 -28.45 -9.97 -26.05
CA ALA A 84 -28.90 -11.35 -25.84
C ALA A 84 -29.39 -12.00 -27.14
N ARG A 85 -30.10 -11.27 -27.97
CA ARG A 85 -30.57 -11.75 -29.29
C ARG A 85 -29.41 -11.99 -30.26
N GLU A 86 -28.41 -11.16 -30.24
CA GLU A 86 -27.24 -11.28 -31.10
C GLU A 86 -26.32 -12.43 -30.66
N TYR A 87 -26.04 -12.52 -29.35
CA TYR A 87 -25.14 -13.54 -28.80
C TYR A 87 -25.72 -14.96 -28.82
N PHE A 88 -27.00 -15.13 -28.47
CA PHE A 88 -27.65 -16.45 -28.41
C PHE A 88 -28.47 -16.72 -29.67
N SER A 89 -29.55 -15.99 -29.86
CA SER A 89 -30.43 -16.04 -31.05
C SER A 89 -31.53 -14.99 -30.95
N ALA A 90 -32.22 -14.74 -32.08
CA ALA A 90 -33.39 -13.86 -32.11
C ALA A 90 -34.51 -14.29 -31.12
N GLN A 91 -34.51 -15.56 -30.68
CA GLN A 91 -35.47 -16.14 -29.74
C GLN A 91 -34.86 -16.46 -28.39
N ALA A 92 -33.86 -15.66 -27.96
CA ALA A 92 -33.23 -15.82 -26.65
C ALA A 92 -34.30 -15.89 -25.54
N ASP A 93 -34.23 -16.95 -24.71
CA ASP A 93 -35.18 -17.17 -23.64
C ASP A 93 -34.95 -16.27 -22.42
N ALA A 94 -35.84 -16.31 -21.44
CA ALA A 94 -35.75 -15.45 -20.28
C ALA A 94 -34.46 -15.66 -19.45
N PRO A 95 -33.98 -16.89 -19.21
CA PRO A 95 -32.68 -17.16 -18.59
C PRO A 95 -31.50 -16.57 -19.37
N GLN A 96 -31.44 -16.70 -20.69
CA GLN A 96 -30.38 -16.15 -21.54
C GLN A 96 -30.37 -14.63 -21.54
N ARG A 97 -31.53 -14.00 -21.60
CA ARG A 97 -31.68 -12.54 -21.51
C ARG A 97 -31.24 -12.01 -20.13
N ALA A 98 -31.66 -12.69 -19.07
CA ALA A 98 -31.23 -12.36 -17.71
C ALA A 98 -29.71 -12.57 -17.50
N ALA A 99 -29.16 -13.65 -18.07
CA ALA A 99 -27.73 -13.95 -18.03
C ALA A 99 -26.89 -12.84 -18.70
N THR A 100 -27.32 -12.40 -19.89
CA THR A 100 -26.67 -11.26 -20.58
C THR A 100 -26.70 -10.00 -19.73
N LEU A 101 -27.86 -9.67 -19.13
CA LEU A 101 -27.96 -8.55 -18.20
C LEU A 101 -26.96 -8.67 -17.04
N PHE A 102 -26.88 -9.85 -16.41
CA PHE A 102 -25.96 -10.09 -15.27
C PHE A 102 -24.52 -9.93 -15.72
N ARG A 103 -24.13 -10.51 -16.85
CA ARG A 103 -22.76 -10.41 -17.36
C ARG A 103 -22.33 -9.00 -17.68
N LEU A 104 -23.18 -8.23 -18.37
CA LEU A 104 -22.93 -6.82 -18.66
C LEU A 104 -22.80 -5.98 -17.36
N PHE A 105 -23.58 -6.34 -16.34
CA PHE A 105 -23.56 -5.66 -15.06
C PHE A 105 -22.32 -5.98 -14.22
N GLU A 106 -21.84 -7.22 -14.26
CA GLU A 106 -20.66 -7.71 -13.52
C GLU A 106 -19.33 -7.31 -14.15
N THR A 107 -19.34 -6.84 -15.39
CA THR A 107 -18.14 -6.45 -16.13
C THR A 107 -18.08 -4.95 -16.45
N PRO A 108 -18.07 -4.06 -15.43
CA PRO A 108 -18.15 -2.61 -15.62
C PRO A 108 -16.96 -2.01 -16.38
N HIS A 109 -15.84 -2.73 -16.49
CA HIS A 109 -14.68 -2.35 -17.29
C HIS A 109 -14.87 -2.57 -18.79
N TYR A 110 -15.79 -3.46 -19.18
CA TYR A 110 -16.23 -3.63 -20.57
C TYR A 110 -17.43 -2.74 -20.91
N PHE A 111 -18.39 -2.61 -19.97
CA PHE A 111 -19.69 -1.97 -20.24
C PHE A 111 -20.08 -0.98 -19.15
N HIS A 112 -20.24 0.27 -19.56
CA HIS A 112 -20.69 1.34 -18.68
C HIS A 112 -22.21 1.35 -18.60
N ARG A 113 -22.76 1.33 -17.38
CA ARG A 113 -24.20 1.34 -17.14
C ARG A 113 -24.81 2.71 -17.50
N ARG A 114 -25.95 2.70 -18.16
CA ARG A 114 -26.75 3.89 -18.50
C ARG A 114 -28.13 3.92 -17.83
N GLY A 115 -28.40 2.92 -16.97
CA GLY A 115 -29.68 2.73 -16.29
C GLY A 115 -30.70 1.97 -17.12
N LYS A 116 -31.75 1.45 -16.47
CA LYS A 116 -32.87 0.75 -17.10
C LYS A 116 -32.46 -0.42 -18.02
N GLY A 117 -31.42 -1.16 -17.64
CA GLY A 117 -30.91 -2.26 -18.47
C GLY A 117 -30.18 -1.83 -19.75
N ARG A 118 -29.78 -0.56 -19.84
CA ARG A 118 -29.00 -0.05 -20.97
C ARG A 118 -27.54 0.12 -20.60
N PHE A 119 -26.68 -0.07 -21.60
CA PHE A 119 -25.23 -0.07 -21.46
C PHE A 119 -24.59 0.66 -22.64
N ARG A 120 -23.34 1.02 -22.47
CA ARG A 120 -22.45 1.49 -23.54
C ARG A 120 -21.11 0.80 -23.38
N LYS A 121 -20.52 0.32 -24.45
CA LYS A 121 -19.19 -0.30 -24.36
C LYS A 121 -18.11 0.71 -23.99
N ALA A 122 -17.10 0.25 -23.23
CA ALA A 122 -15.95 1.04 -22.90
C ALA A 122 -15.11 1.30 -24.18
N PRO A 123 -14.50 2.48 -24.35
CA PRO A 123 -13.50 2.71 -25.39
C PRO A 123 -12.36 1.70 -25.28
N GLU A 124 -11.79 1.32 -26.43
CA GLU A 124 -10.78 0.26 -26.49
C GLU A 124 -9.53 0.55 -25.65
N ASP A 125 -9.06 1.79 -25.65
CA ASP A 125 -7.92 2.23 -24.87
C ASP A 125 -8.17 2.14 -23.36
N VAL A 126 -9.38 2.52 -22.91
CA VAL A 126 -9.81 2.44 -21.52
C VAL A 126 -9.93 0.97 -21.08
N LEU A 127 -10.51 0.13 -21.94
CA LEU A 127 -10.62 -1.32 -21.66
C LEU A 127 -9.24 -1.95 -21.54
N LYS A 128 -8.31 -1.70 -22.47
CA LYS A 128 -6.94 -2.22 -22.40
C LYS A 128 -6.24 -1.83 -21.09
N GLN A 129 -6.33 -0.57 -20.70
CA GLN A 129 -5.75 -0.10 -19.45
C GLN A 129 -6.39 -0.77 -18.22
N ALA A 130 -7.71 -0.94 -18.22
CA ALA A 130 -8.42 -1.61 -17.13
C ALA A 130 -8.02 -3.08 -17.01
N LEU A 131 -7.91 -3.81 -18.11
CA LEU A 131 -7.48 -5.21 -18.12
C LEU A 131 -6.06 -5.38 -17.59
N VAL A 132 -5.11 -4.54 -18.03
CA VAL A 132 -3.74 -4.53 -17.50
C VAL A 132 -3.73 -4.25 -16.00
N ALA A 133 -4.54 -3.30 -15.53
CA ALA A 133 -4.64 -3.00 -14.10
C ALA A 133 -5.23 -4.16 -13.28
N ILE A 134 -6.22 -4.86 -13.82
CA ILE A 134 -6.83 -6.05 -13.19
C ILE A 134 -5.80 -7.17 -13.10
N GLU A 135 -5.09 -7.45 -14.19
CA GLU A 135 -4.06 -8.49 -14.22
C GLU A 135 -2.92 -8.18 -13.23
N ARG A 136 -2.42 -6.94 -13.24
CA ARG A 136 -1.40 -6.51 -12.27
C ARG A 136 -1.86 -6.68 -10.82
N LYS A 137 -3.13 -6.36 -10.54
CA LYS A 137 -3.71 -6.54 -9.21
C LYS A 137 -3.81 -8.02 -8.82
N ALA A 138 -4.17 -8.88 -9.77
CA ALA A 138 -4.23 -10.33 -9.55
C ALA A 138 -2.83 -10.91 -9.30
N GLN A 139 -1.82 -10.52 -10.08
CA GLN A 139 -0.42 -10.90 -9.88
C GLN A 139 0.10 -10.44 -8.51
N GLN A 140 -0.19 -9.20 -8.12
CA GLN A 140 0.18 -8.69 -6.80
C GLN A 140 -0.50 -9.47 -5.66
N ALA A 141 -1.76 -9.83 -5.81
CA ALA A 141 -2.47 -10.62 -4.82
C ALA A 141 -1.87 -12.04 -4.68
N ALA A 142 -1.53 -12.68 -5.79
CA ALA A 142 -0.86 -13.98 -5.81
C ALA A 142 0.54 -13.90 -5.16
N GLN A 143 1.29 -12.83 -5.41
CA GLN A 143 2.59 -12.60 -4.79
C GLN A 143 2.49 -12.40 -3.28
N ILE A 144 1.52 -11.63 -2.81
CA ILE A 144 1.25 -11.43 -1.37
C ILE A 144 0.93 -12.78 -0.72
N ASP A 145 0.10 -13.59 -1.36
CA ASP A 145 -0.27 -14.91 -0.86
C ASP A 145 0.93 -15.85 -0.77
N ALA A 146 1.75 -15.91 -1.82
CA ALA A 146 2.97 -16.72 -1.84
C ALA A 146 3.95 -16.34 -0.72
N TRP A 147 4.19 -15.04 -0.51
CA TRP A 147 5.02 -14.56 0.59
C TRP A 147 4.42 -14.85 1.96
N ALA A 148 3.08 -14.76 2.08
CA ALA A 148 2.40 -15.09 3.34
C ALA A 148 2.52 -16.58 3.69
N VAL A 149 2.44 -17.46 2.69
CA VAL A 149 2.64 -18.91 2.86
C VAL A 149 4.07 -19.21 3.28
N GLU A 150 5.07 -18.62 2.62
CA GLU A 150 6.49 -18.79 2.94
C GLU A 150 6.79 -18.34 4.38
N LEU A 151 6.32 -17.15 4.78
CA LEU A 151 6.47 -16.63 6.14
C LEU A 151 5.81 -17.52 7.19
N ALA A 152 4.60 -17.99 6.94
CA ALA A 152 3.89 -18.88 7.86
C ALA A 152 4.59 -20.23 8.00
N GLY A 153 5.28 -20.68 6.95
CA GLY A 153 6.11 -21.88 6.92
C GLY A 153 7.49 -21.72 7.54
N GLY A 154 7.86 -20.53 8.02
CA GLY A 154 9.14 -20.26 8.70
C GLY A 154 10.26 -19.76 7.77
N GLY A 155 9.98 -19.50 6.50
CA GLY A 155 10.89 -18.79 5.59
C GLY A 155 10.66 -17.27 5.62
N CYS A 156 11.64 -16.48 5.22
CA CYS A 156 11.48 -15.04 5.09
C CYS A 156 11.88 -14.60 3.67
N PRO A 157 10.90 -14.20 2.84
CA PRO A 157 11.15 -13.68 1.52
C PRO A 157 12.13 -12.49 1.53
N ALA A 158 13.04 -12.43 0.57
CA ALA A 158 14.06 -11.38 0.51
C ALA A 158 13.46 -9.96 0.52
N PRO A 159 12.40 -9.63 -0.25
CA PRO A 159 11.80 -8.28 -0.23
C PRO A 159 11.26 -7.87 1.16
N ILE A 160 10.78 -8.84 1.95
CA ILE A 160 10.33 -8.57 3.32
C ILE A 160 11.50 -8.40 4.25
N ARG A 161 12.57 -9.23 4.10
CA ARG A 161 13.79 -9.14 4.90
C ARG A 161 14.49 -7.79 4.70
N ASP A 162 14.57 -7.32 3.47
CA ASP A 162 15.23 -6.05 3.11
C ASP A 162 14.50 -4.83 3.66
N GLN A 163 13.18 -4.92 3.81
CA GLN A 163 12.33 -3.85 4.35
C GLN A 163 11.87 -4.09 5.80
N LEU A 164 12.50 -5.04 6.50
CA LEU A 164 12.07 -5.51 7.83
C LEU A 164 11.76 -4.37 8.82
N TYR A 165 12.67 -3.42 8.97
CA TYR A 165 12.52 -2.33 9.94
C TYR A 165 11.48 -1.29 9.51
N LYS A 166 11.35 -1.06 8.21
CA LYS A 166 10.28 -0.24 7.66
C LYS A 166 8.91 -0.88 7.93
N ILE A 167 8.78 -2.19 7.69
CA ILE A 167 7.53 -2.95 7.93
C ILE A 167 7.14 -2.91 9.41
N LEU A 168 8.10 -3.03 10.33
CA LEU A 168 7.84 -3.06 11.77
C LEU A 168 7.56 -1.69 12.38
N PHE A 169 8.26 -0.64 11.96
CA PHE A 169 8.25 0.66 12.66
C PHE A 169 7.67 1.82 11.87
N LYS A 170 7.69 1.75 10.54
CA LYS A 170 7.13 2.80 9.67
C LYS A 170 6.45 2.19 8.44
N PRO A 171 5.43 1.33 8.63
CA PRO A 171 4.88 0.53 7.55
C PRO A 171 4.12 1.36 6.52
N ASP A 172 4.36 1.05 5.25
CA ASP A 172 3.41 1.33 4.20
C ASP A 172 2.32 0.25 4.22
N LYS A 173 1.16 0.58 4.79
CA LYS A 173 0.03 -0.37 4.91
C LYS A 173 -0.55 -0.82 3.57
N ASN A 174 -0.24 -0.10 2.49
CA ASN A 174 -0.66 -0.46 1.13
C ASN A 174 0.38 -1.33 0.41
N GLY A 175 1.62 -1.38 0.91
CA GLY A 175 2.70 -2.17 0.34
C GLY A 175 2.43 -3.67 0.40
N PRO A 176 2.82 -4.41 -0.64
CA PRO A 176 2.62 -5.86 -0.70
C PRO A 176 3.36 -6.61 0.40
N GLU A 177 4.57 -6.17 0.78
CA GLU A 177 5.38 -6.78 1.83
C GLU A 177 4.69 -6.70 3.19
N TYR A 178 4.15 -5.53 3.54
CA TYR A 178 3.39 -5.36 4.78
C TYR A 178 2.12 -6.23 4.80
N LYS A 179 1.38 -6.26 3.68
CA LYS A 179 0.17 -7.08 3.54
C LYS A 179 0.48 -8.57 3.71
N ALA A 180 1.59 -9.04 3.14
CA ALA A 180 2.03 -10.43 3.28
C ALA A 180 2.35 -10.78 4.73
N VAL A 181 3.04 -9.90 5.46
CA VAL A 181 3.32 -10.09 6.90
C VAL A 181 2.02 -10.14 7.73
N VAL A 182 1.08 -9.23 7.46
CA VAL A 182 -0.22 -9.23 8.16
C VAL A 182 -1.01 -10.49 7.88
N GLU A 183 -1.04 -10.95 6.63
CA GLU A 183 -1.75 -12.16 6.24
C GLU A 183 -1.10 -13.42 6.85
N ALA A 184 0.22 -13.51 6.83
CA ALA A 184 0.96 -14.59 7.47
C ALA A 184 0.75 -14.62 8.99
N ALA A 185 0.71 -13.45 9.63
CA ALA A 185 0.42 -13.31 11.06
C ALA A 185 -0.97 -13.84 11.42
N LYS A 186 -1.97 -13.53 10.60
CA LYS A 186 -3.33 -14.08 10.76
C LYS A 186 -3.36 -15.61 10.64
N ARG A 187 -2.71 -16.15 9.59
CA ARG A 187 -2.68 -17.61 9.31
C ARG A 187 -1.96 -18.39 10.41
N SER A 188 -0.86 -17.85 10.92
CA SER A 188 -0.03 -18.50 11.94
C SER A 188 -0.48 -18.19 13.37
N HIS A 189 -1.43 -17.27 13.58
CA HIS A 189 -1.85 -16.77 14.90
C HIS A 189 -0.67 -16.23 15.73
N LYS A 190 0.35 -15.64 15.07
CA LYS A 190 1.53 -15.03 15.71
C LYS A 190 1.54 -13.53 15.48
N ALA A 191 2.08 -12.78 16.43
CA ALA A 191 2.35 -11.36 16.22
C ALA A 191 3.42 -11.17 15.12
N PRO A 192 3.38 -10.10 14.32
CA PRO A 192 4.34 -9.87 13.23
C PRO A 192 5.81 -9.98 13.66
N LEU A 193 6.17 -9.46 14.84
CA LEU A 193 7.53 -9.55 15.37
C LEU A 193 7.95 -11.00 15.66
N GLU A 194 7.06 -11.79 16.29
CA GLU A 194 7.30 -13.19 16.60
C GLU A 194 7.40 -14.04 15.32
N LEU A 195 6.53 -13.75 14.35
CA LEU A 195 6.56 -14.39 13.05
C LEU A 195 7.90 -14.17 12.34
N LEU A 196 8.35 -12.92 12.25
CA LEU A 196 9.60 -12.55 11.59
C LEU A 196 10.85 -13.09 12.33
N LYS A 197 10.77 -13.18 13.66
CA LYS A 197 11.80 -13.85 14.46
C LYS A 197 11.85 -15.35 14.16
N ALA A 198 10.69 -16.01 14.13
CA ALA A 198 10.60 -17.44 13.80
C ALA A 198 11.05 -17.74 12.37
N ALA A 199 10.83 -16.83 11.43
CA ALA A 199 11.30 -16.91 10.05
C ALA A 199 12.80 -16.55 9.88
N GLY A 200 13.54 -16.36 10.99
CA GLY A 200 14.99 -16.08 10.96
C GLY A 200 15.37 -14.69 10.42
N ALA A 201 14.39 -13.80 10.27
CA ALA A 201 14.64 -12.42 9.80
C ALA A 201 15.32 -11.55 10.88
N ILE A 202 15.18 -11.92 12.15
CA ILE A 202 15.78 -11.26 13.32
C ILE A 202 16.78 -12.23 13.95
N SER A 203 18.08 -11.93 13.82
CA SER A 203 19.13 -12.81 14.27
C SER A 203 19.32 -12.82 15.78
N SER A 204 19.18 -11.67 16.44
CA SER A 204 19.28 -11.53 17.88
C SER A 204 18.57 -10.29 18.40
N PRO A 205 18.17 -10.23 19.70
CA PRO A 205 17.63 -9.01 20.31
C PRO A 205 18.57 -7.81 20.18
N TYR A 206 19.88 -8.01 20.38
CA TYR A 206 20.87 -6.95 20.23
C TYR A 206 20.85 -6.35 18.83
N GLN A 207 20.97 -7.19 17.80
CA GLN A 207 20.93 -6.74 16.41
C GLN A 207 19.61 -6.04 16.04
N PHE A 208 18.51 -6.53 16.60
CA PHE A 208 17.22 -5.91 16.38
C PHE A 208 17.16 -4.47 16.93
N HIS A 209 17.58 -4.27 18.19
CA HIS A 209 17.57 -2.95 18.82
C HIS A 209 18.58 -2.00 18.19
N TRP A 210 19.78 -2.51 17.84
CA TRP A 210 20.80 -1.74 17.16
C TRP A 210 20.31 -1.23 15.79
N LYS A 211 19.80 -2.12 14.96
CA LYS A 211 19.27 -1.74 13.64
C LYS A 211 18.02 -0.87 13.73
N ARG A 212 17.18 -1.04 14.76
CA ARG A 212 16.07 -0.13 15.03
C ARG A 212 16.56 1.29 15.30
N PHE A 213 17.56 1.41 16.17
CA PHE A 213 18.20 2.69 16.47
C PHE A 213 18.76 3.35 15.21
N LEU A 214 19.50 2.61 14.40
CA LEU A 214 20.03 3.12 13.13
C LEU A 214 18.90 3.56 12.17
N PHE A 215 17.85 2.79 12.06
CA PHE A 215 16.71 3.11 11.21
C PHE A 215 15.98 4.40 11.65
N GLU A 216 15.87 4.61 12.96
CA GLU A 216 15.15 5.73 13.54
C GLU A 216 15.99 7.03 13.52
N PHE A 217 17.25 6.96 13.92
CA PHE A 217 18.11 8.12 14.14
C PHE A 217 19.10 8.39 13.00
N PHE A 218 19.46 7.38 12.21
CA PHE A 218 20.43 7.49 11.13
C PHE A 218 19.86 7.05 9.76
N PRO A 219 18.76 7.65 9.30
CA PRO A 219 18.08 7.19 8.06
C PRO A 219 18.96 7.39 6.80
N LYS A 220 19.95 8.27 6.85
CA LYS A 220 20.92 8.53 5.78
C LYS A 220 22.24 7.74 5.93
N GLY A 221 22.33 6.86 6.95
CA GLY A 221 23.55 6.13 7.29
C GLY A 221 24.38 6.82 8.38
N THR A 222 25.38 6.12 8.89
CA THR A 222 26.27 6.57 9.98
C THR A 222 27.58 7.17 9.48
N ALA A 223 27.79 7.25 8.19
CA ALA A 223 28.98 7.85 7.61
C ALA A 223 28.98 9.36 7.83
N PHE A 224 30.09 9.89 8.31
CA PHE A 224 30.30 11.32 8.32
C PHE A 224 30.41 11.87 6.89
N PRO A 225 29.89 13.07 6.62
CA PRO A 225 30.17 13.73 5.35
C PRO A 225 31.69 13.93 5.22
N PRO A 226 32.23 13.99 4.00
CA PRO A 226 33.65 14.28 3.82
C PRO A 226 33.99 15.63 4.46
N LEU A 227 34.80 15.59 5.51
CA LEU A 227 35.28 16.75 6.22
C LEU A 227 36.61 17.17 5.60
N ALA A 228 36.67 18.40 5.09
CA ALA A 228 37.95 19.02 4.75
C ALA A 228 38.43 19.83 5.96
N ALA A 229 39.61 19.49 6.49
CA ALA A 229 40.21 20.31 7.52
C ALA A 229 40.49 21.70 6.94
N PRO A 230 40.01 22.78 7.59
CA PRO A 230 40.35 24.13 7.16
C PRO A 230 41.85 24.35 7.28
N ALA A 231 42.43 25.08 6.34
CA ALA A 231 43.84 25.45 6.47
C ALA A 231 43.99 26.35 7.69
N ILE A 232 44.89 26.01 8.58
CA ILE A 232 45.30 26.86 9.72
C ILE A 232 45.96 28.11 9.13
N LYS A 233 45.30 29.26 9.25
CA LYS A 233 45.80 30.51 8.69
C LYS A 233 46.52 31.40 9.72
N ASP A 234 46.35 31.10 10.99
CA ASP A 234 46.88 31.92 12.06
C ASP A 234 48.19 31.32 12.58
N GLU A 235 49.31 32.03 12.40
CA GLU A 235 50.55 31.75 13.06
C GLU A 235 50.48 32.26 14.47
N LEU A 236 50.26 31.38 15.43
CA LEU A 236 50.28 31.76 16.84
C LEU A 236 51.72 31.99 17.32
N PRO A 237 52.01 33.09 18.03
CA PRO A 237 53.33 33.31 18.55
C PRO A 237 53.70 32.23 19.59
N LEU A 238 54.92 31.73 19.48
CA LEU A 238 55.47 30.79 20.48
C LEU A 238 55.64 31.51 21.81
N SER A 239 55.07 30.94 22.86
CA SER A 239 55.29 31.45 24.23
C SER A 239 56.69 31.06 24.71
N PRO A 240 57.44 31.98 25.35
CA PRO A 240 58.80 31.69 25.85
C PRO A 240 58.80 30.81 27.12
N VAL A 241 57.67 30.34 27.59
CA VAL A 241 57.57 29.50 28.78
C VAL A 241 57.87 28.04 28.49
N GLN A 242 58.59 27.37 29.39
CA GLN A 242 58.73 25.91 29.32
C GLN A 242 57.51 25.25 29.96
N ALA A 243 56.72 24.58 29.16
CA ALA A 243 55.56 23.86 29.62
C ALA A 243 55.85 22.35 29.64
N PHE A 244 55.22 21.64 30.57
CA PHE A 244 55.29 20.19 30.68
C PHE A 244 53.87 19.62 30.91
N SER A 245 53.57 18.47 30.36
CA SER A 245 52.34 17.73 30.62
C SER A 245 52.57 16.62 31.63
N ILE A 246 51.49 16.16 32.27
CA ILE A 246 51.50 15.01 33.17
C ILE A 246 50.47 14.05 32.66
N ASP A 247 50.92 13.14 31.77
CA ASP A 247 50.11 12.17 31.06
C ASP A 247 50.62 10.76 31.28
N ASP A 248 49.78 9.77 31.00
CA ASP A 248 50.17 8.37 30.94
C ASP A 248 51.10 8.12 29.73
N SER A 249 51.98 7.16 29.85
CA SER A 249 52.92 6.79 28.77
C SER A 249 52.25 6.33 27.47
N SER A 250 50.94 6.03 27.49
CA SER A 250 50.13 5.64 26.33
C SER A 250 49.35 6.82 25.72
N THR A 251 49.38 8.00 26.32
CA THR A 251 48.69 9.19 25.81
C THR A 251 49.36 9.66 24.52
N THR A 252 48.55 9.79 23.48
CA THR A 252 48.97 10.27 22.15
C THR A 252 48.54 11.71 21.88
N GLU A 253 47.56 12.21 22.63
CA GLU A 253 47.02 13.58 22.52
C GLU A 253 47.23 14.28 23.85
N ILE A 254 47.96 15.42 23.83
CA ILE A 254 48.25 16.23 25.01
C ILE A 254 47.35 17.47 24.92
N ASP A 255 46.40 17.59 25.82
CA ASP A 255 45.41 18.69 25.83
C ASP A 255 45.68 19.73 26.86
N ASP A 256 46.44 19.41 27.91
CA ASP A 256 46.82 20.36 28.94
C ASP A 256 48.32 20.28 29.29
N ALA A 257 48.82 21.41 29.76
CA ALA A 257 50.18 21.50 30.22
C ALA A 257 50.31 22.53 31.33
N LEU A 258 51.35 22.39 32.14
CA LEU A 258 51.68 23.30 33.22
C LEU A 258 53.02 23.97 32.96
N SER A 259 53.16 25.21 33.43
CA SER A 259 54.46 25.85 33.45
C SER A 259 54.69 26.59 34.79
N VAL A 260 55.94 26.71 35.17
CA VAL A 260 56.34 27.43 36.37
C VAL A 260 57.47 28.37 36.02
N GLN A 261 57.36 29.60 36.38
CA GLN A 261 58.40 30.62 36.20
C GLN A 261 58.70 31.31 37.55
N GLY A 262 59.96 31.75 37.75
CA GLY A 262 60.36 32.47 38.94
C GLY A 262 60.62 31.57 40.16
N LEU A 263 60.89 30.29 39.97
CA LEU A 263 61.28 29.43 41.07
C LEU A 263 62.54 29.97 41.75
N GLY A 264 62.47 30.19 43.08
CA GLY A 264 63.56 30.78 43.88
C GLY A 264 63.57 32.32 43.96
N SER A 265 62.59 33.02 43.37
CA SER A 265 62.35 34.45 43.53
C SER A 265 61.16 34.71 44.48
N ASP A 266 60.96 35.96 44.83
CA ASP A 266 59.86 36.38 45.70
C ASP A 266 58.45 36.20 45.02
N THR A 267 58.44 36.00 43.73
CA THR A 267 57.22 35.82 42.97
C THR A 267 57.34 34.61 42.03
N VAL A 268 56.46 33.65 42.19
CA VAL A 268 56.35 32.49 41.32
C VAL A 268 55.07 32.62 40.47
N THR A 269 55.23 32.50 39.18
CA THR A 269 54.10 32.46 38.25
C THR A 269 53.83 31.01 37.83
N PHE A 270 52.61 30.56 38.03
CA PHE A 270 52.17 29.24 37.63
C PHE A 270 51.25 29.39 36.42
N GLY A 271 51.53 28.71 35.31
CA GLY A 271 50.74 28.70 34.09
C GLY A 271 50.00 27.42 33.93
N VAL A 272 48.73 27.51 33.56
CA VAL A 272 47.91 26.37 33.11
C VAL A 272 47.60 26.61 31.64
N HIS A 273 48.02 25.69 30.80
CA HIS A 273 47.86 25.72 29.34
C HIS A 273 46.85 24.69 28.94
N ILE A 274 45.83 25.04 28.18
CA ILE A 274 44.78 24.15 27.70
C ILE A 274 44.80 24.24 26.19
N ALA A 275 44.88 23.11 25.52
CA ALA A 275 44.79 23.06 24.07
C ALA A 275 43.40 23.53 23.64
N THR A 276 43.39 24.57 22.85
CA THR A 276 42.11 25.03 22.25
C THR A 276 41.86 24.21 21.00
N VAL A 277 40.93 23.30 21.09
CA VAL A 277 40.44 22.50 19.93
C VAL A 277 39.58 23.39 19.02
N CYS A 278 39.86 24.68 18.95
CA CYS A 278 38.99 25.59 18.25
C CYS A 278 39.71 26.52 17.29
N HIS A 279 39.73 26.11 16.05
CA HIS A 279 39.38 27.03 15.01
C HIS A 279 38.34 26.37 14.08
N THR A 280 37.09 26.67 14.37
CA THR A 280 35.95 26.64 13.43
C THR A 280 35.91 25.49 12.45
N PHE A 281 35.43 24.37 12.89
CA PHE A 281 34.81 23.40 11.96
C PHE A 281 33.47 24.01 11.53
N THR A 282 33.43 24.67 10.40
CA THR A 282 32.16 24.96 9.72
C THR A 282 31.73 23.70 9.03
N ILE A 283 30.90 22.91 9.70
CA ILE A 283 30.15 21.85 9.03
C ILE A 283 29.15 22.60 8.17
N ALA A 284 29.38 22.65 6.87
CA ALA A 284 28.35 23.00 5.91
C ALA A 284 27.32 21.85 5.89
N LEU A 285 26.43 21.83 6.86
CA LEU A 285 25.19 21.08 6.76
C LEU A 285 24.42 21.73 5.63
N GLY A 286 24.22 21.01 4.53
CA GLY A 286 23.41 21.48 3.43
C GLY A 286 22.10 22.03 4.01
N GLN A 287 21.80 23.27 3.66
CA GLN A 287 20.52 23.87 3.97
C GLN A 287 19.45 23.03 3.26
N ASP A 288 18.73 22.26 4.03
CA ASP A 288 17.38 21.91 3.72
C ASP A 288 16.54 22.28 4.94
N ASP A 289 15.73 23.32 4.69
CA ASP A 289 14.55 23.72 5.47
C ASP A 289 14.70 24.04 6.97
N GLY A 290 14.97 25.30 7.24
CA GLY A 290 14.34 26.15 8.27
C GLY A 290 14.12 25.55 9.67
N GLY A 291 15.12 24.95 10.30
CA GLY A 291 15.07 24.53 11.68
C GLY A 291 16.30 25.04 12.43
N ASP A 292 16.06 25.90 13.42
CA ASP A 292 17.04 26.39 14.38
C ASP A 292 17.74 25.21 15.08
N LEU A 293 18.93 24.86 14.65
CA LEU A 293 19.77 23.88 15.33
C LEU A 293 20.59 24.64 16.40
N GLY A 294 20.04 24.65 17.62
CA GLY A 294 20.77 25.02 18.79
C GLY A 294 22.15 24.32 18.85
N GLN A 295 23.19 25.10 19.05
CA GLN A 295 24.55 24.63 19.30
C GLN A 295 24.54 23.58 20.42
N GLN A 296 24.77 22.31 20.09
CA GLN A 296 25.24 21.33 21.06
C GLN A 296 26.72 21.11 20.81
N LEU A 297 27.49 21.71 21.67
CA LEU A 297 28.91 21.39 21.89
C LEU A 297 28.97 20.11 22.71
N PHE A 298 29.62 19.12 22.18
CA PHE A 298 30.21 18.01 22.93
C PHE A 298 31.70 18.08 22.79
#